data_bba8ac7beb2189c3b0392bd1598b6c28
#
_entry.id   bba8ac7beb2189c3b0392bd1598b6c28
#
_cell.length_a   1.000
_cell.length_b   1.000
_cell.length_c   1.000
_cell.angle_alpha   90.00
_cell.angle_beta   90.00
_cell.angle_gamma   90.00
#
_symmetry.space_group_name_H-M   'P 1'
#
loop_
_entity.id
_entity.type
_entity.pdbx_description
1 polymer ?
#
loop_
_entity_poly.entity_id
_entity_poly.type
_entity_poly.pdbx_seq_one_letter_code
_entity_poly.pdbx_strand_id
1 'polypeptide(L)'
;SSETAMHTDVYEAVPEARFILHTHPTHLLALSVAVGPEEMLSMPLFESRMWKEKLSFADACAPGSRELARSVGEAAVKGQAVFMKEHGLCVYGKTAGEVLAVSEEMDHLAAMQLLAAGCRK
;
A
#
# COMPACT_ATOMS: atom_id res chain seq x y z
N SER A 1 13.13 15.48 1.45
CA SER A 1 13.39 14.09 1.13
C SER A 1 13.12 13.84 -0.36
N SER A 2 13.62 12.73 -0.86
CA SER A 2 13.43 12.37 -2.26
C SER A 2 11.96 12.04 -2.58
N GLU A 3 11.14 11.88 -1.57
CA GLU A 3 9.73 11.53 -1.73
C GLU A 3 8.79 12.73 -1.62
N THR A 4 9.33 13.95 -1.58
CA THR A 4 8.51 15.15 -1.43
C THR A 4 7.47 15.28 -2.56
N ALA A 5 7.86 15.01 -3.81
CA ALA A 5 6.93 15.09 -4.92
C ALA A 5 5.75 14.12 -4.77
N MET A 6 6.01 12.92 -4.27
CA MET A 6 4.97 11.92 -4.03
C MET A 6 3.97 12.42 -2.99
N HIS A 7 4.46 12.97 -1.87
CA HIS A 7 3.57 13.49 -0.84
C HIS A 7 2.72 14.64 -1.36
N THR A 8 3.33 15.54 -2.15
CA THR A 8 2.61 16.65 -2.75
C THR A 8 1.50 16.16 -3.68
N ASP A 9 1.80 15.19 -4.53
CA ASP A 9 0.80 14.66 -5.47
C ASP A 9 -0.35 13.97 -4.75
N VAL A 10 -0.08 13.26 -3.65
CA VAL A 10 -1.15 12.64 -2.86
C VAL A 10 -2.05 13.71 -2.23
N TYR A 11 -1.46 14.76 -1.64
CA TYR A 11 -2.26 15.81 -1.03
C TYR A 11 -3.09 16.57 -2.07
N GLU A 12 -2.59 16.72 -3.28
CA GLU A 12 -3.37 17.35 -4.35
C GLU A 12 -4.50 16.45 -4.84
N ALA A 13 -4.24 15.15 -4.95
CA ALA A 13 -5.24 14.18 -5.41
C ALA A 13 -6.33 13.94 -4.37
N VAL A 14 -5.97 14.00 -3.08
CA VAL A 14 -6.88 13.73 -1.97
C VAL A 14 -6.78 14.90 -0.98
N PRO A 15 -7.51 16.01 -1.24
CA PRO A 15 -7.38 17.22 -0.39
C PRO A 15 -7.73 17.01 1.08
N GLU A 16 -8.56 16.02 1.41
CA GLU A 16 -8.93 15.74 2.78
C GLU A 16 -7.87 14.95 3.56
N ALA A 17 -6.83 14.46 2.89
CA ALA A 17 -5.75 13.77 3.57
C ALA A 17 -4.96 14.73 4.44
N ARG A 18 -4.66 14.31 5.67
CA ARG A 18 -3.89 15.13 6.64
C ARG A 18 -2.53 14.53 6.94
N PHE A 19 -2.40 13.23 6.81
CA PHE A 19 -1.16 12.50 7.10
C PHE A 19 -0.87 11.52 5.99
N ILE A 20 0.42 11.36 5.70
CA ILE A 20 0.91 10.37 4.76
C ILE A 20 2.02 9.60 5.47
N LEU A 21 1.94 8.28 5.40
CA LEU A 21 2.97 7.40 5.95
C LEU A 21 3.52 6.53 4.83
N HIS A 22 4.83 6.61 4.62
CA HIS A 22 5.54 5.77 3.66
C HIS A 22 6.36 4.75 4.42
N THR A 23 6.12 3.47 4.16
CA THR A 23 6.83 2.38 4.84
C THR A 23 7.30 1.34 3.82
N HIS A 24 8.18 0.44 4.29
CA HIS A 24 8.64 -0.70 3.50
C HIS A 24 8.23 -1.98 4.25
N PRO A 25 6.94 -2.34 4.23
CA PRO A 25 6.44 -3.45 5.05
C PRO A 25 6.96 -4.79 4.53
N THR A 26 7.65 -5.49 5.41
CA THR A 26 8.36 -6.72 5.05
C THR A 26 7.46 -7.78 4.43
N HIS A 27 6.32 -8.06 5.08
CA HIS A 27 5.47 -9.15 4.61
C HIS A 27 4.67 -8.77 3.38
N LEU A 28 4.23 -7.52 3.30
CA LEU A 28 3.49 -7.07 2.12
C LEU A 28 4.39 -7.08 0.89
N LEU A 29 5.64 -6.64 1.05
CA LEU A 29 6.60 -6.70 -0.03
C LEU A 29 6.91 -8.13 -0.43
N ALA A 30 7.12 -9.02 0.54
CA ALA A 30 7.37 -10.42 0.26
C ALA A 30 6.21 -11.05 -0.49
N LEU A 31 4.98 -10.73 -0.09
CA LEU A 31 3.78 -11.24 -0.75
C LEU A 31 3.72 -10.77 -2.21
N SER A 32 4.11 -9.51 -2.46
CA SER A 32 4.09 -8.96 -3.82
C SER A 32 5.07 -9.66 -4.75
N VAL A 33 6.14 -10.23 -4.18
CA VAL A 33 7.10 -11.02 -4.97
C VAL A 33 6.54 -12.41 -5.27
N ALA A 34 5.76 -12.95 -4.34
CA ALA A 34 5.23 -14.32 -4.46
C ALA A 34 4.00 -14.42 -5.36
N VAL A 35 3.14 -13.39 -5.38
CA VAL A 35 1.88 -13.43 -6.14
C VAL A 35 1.65 -12.12 -6.87
N GLY A 36 0.74 -12.14 -7.85
CA GLY A 36 0.36 -10.92 -8.57
C GLY A 36 -0.56 -10.03 -7.75
N PRO A 37 -0.77 -8.77 -8.19
CA PRO A 37 -1.60 -7.81 -7.46
C PRO A 37 -3.01 -8.32 -7.16
N GLU A 38 -3.63 -9.03 -8.09
CA GLU A 38 -5.00 -9.53 -7.91
C GLU A 38 -5.08 -10.55 -6.78
N GLU A 39 -3.98 -11.25 -6.50
CA GLU A 39 -3.95 -12.30 -5.49
C GLU A 39 -3.47 -11.82 -4.13
N MET A 40 -2.97 -10.60 -4.03
CA MET A 40 -2.56 -10.05 -2.74
C MET A 40 -3.78 -9.83 -1.86
N LEU A 41 -3.68 -10.26 -0.60
CA LEU A 41 -4.74 -10.15 0.40
C LEU A 41 -6.04 -10.81 -0.08
N SER A 42 -5.92 -12.01 -0.65
CA SER A 42 -7.07 -12.72 -1.23
C SER A 42 -7.57 -13.87 -0.37
N MET A 43 -7.22 -13.90 0.91
CA MET A 43 -7.69 -14.95 1.82
C MET A 43 -9.20 -14.88 2.02
N PRO A 44 -9.85 -16.03 2.29
CA PRO A 44 -11.29 -16.05 2.53
C PRO A 44 -11.64 -15.62 3.97
N LEU A 45 -11.27 -14.38 4.30
CA LEU A 45 -11.49 -13.78 5.61
C LEU A 45 -12.18 -12.43 5.41
N PHE A 46 -13.07 -12.07 6.33
CA PHE A 46 -13.75 -10.77 6.27
C PHE A 46 -12.75 -9.62 6.23
N GLU A 47 -11.73 -9.68 7.10
CA GLU A 47 -10.72 -8.63 7.17
C GLU A 47 -9.96 -8.49 5.86
N SER A 48 -9.62 -9.62 5.23
CA SER A 48 -8.88 -9.59 3.98
C SER A 48 -9.69 -8.90 2.87
N ARG A 49 -10.97 -9.24 2.76
CA ARG A 49 -11.83 -8.62 1.74
C ARG A 49 -12.01 -7.13 2.00
N MET A 50 -12.21 -6.75 3.27
CA MET A 50 -12.42 -5.36 3.65
C MET A 50 -11.20 -4.51 3.35
N TRP A 51 -10.02 -4.98 3.73
CA TRP A 51 -8.80 -4.20 3.55
C TRP A 51 -8.29 -4.21 2.12
N LYS A 52 -8.57 -5.29 1.37
CA LYS A 52 -8.19 -5.35 -0.04
C LYS A 52 -8.84 -4.22 -0.84
N GLU A 53 -10.03 -3.81 -0.48
CA GLU A 53 -10.71 -2.71 -1.18
C GLU A 53 -10.00 -1.38 -0.99
N LYS A 54 -9.21 -1.24 0.06
CA LYS A 54 -8.45 -0.01 0.34
C LYS A 54 -7.08 -0.02 -0.30
N LEU A 55 -6.68 -1.14 -0.88
CA LEU A 55 -5.36 -1.31 -1.49
C LEU A 55 -5.42 -0.93 -2.96
N SER A 56 -4.56 -0.01 -3.37
CA SER A 56 -4.40 0.37 -4.77
C SER A 56 -2.94 0.21 -5.16
N PHE A 57 -2.64 0.32 -6.44
CA PHE A 57 -1.31 0.00 -6.95
C PHE A 57 -0.77 1.12 -7.82
N ALA A 58 0.46 1.54 -7.53
CA ALA A 58 1.22 2.44 -8.38
C ALA A 58 2.22 1.62 -9.19
N ASP A 59 2.55 2.09 -10.37
CA ASP A 59 3.49 1.41 -11.25
C ASP A 59 4.89 1.38 -10.67
N ALA A 60 5.70 0.42 -11.13
CA ALA A 60 7.09 0.32 -10.73
C ALA A 60 7.87 1.42 -11.42
N CYS A 61 8.21 2.45 -10.66
CA CYS A 61 8.96 3.61 -11.13
C CYS A 61 10.15 3.83 -10.22
N ALA A 62 11.16 4.53 -10.71
CA ALA A 62 12.35 4.81 -9.91
C ALA A 62 11.98 5.58 -8.63
N PRO A 63 12.55 5.19 -7.47
CA PRO A 63 12.29 5.91 -6.23
C PRO A 63 12.64 7.40 -6.36
N GLY A 64 11.78 8.25 -5.83
CA GLY A 64 11.97 9.70 -5.89
C GLY A 64 11.67 10.34 -7.24
N SER A 65 11.26 9.56 -8.24
CA SER A 65 11.01 10.11 -9.57
C SER A 65 9.64 10.80 -9.64
N ARG A 66 9.52 11.69 -10.62
CA ARG A 66 8.25 12.37 -10.86
C ARG A 66 7.20 11.39 -11.38
N GLU A 67 7.62 10.40 -12.15
CA GLU A 67 6.73 9.35 -12.65
C GLU A 67 6.12 8.56 -11.48
N LEU A 68 6.92 8.23 -10.48
CA LEU A 68 6.40 7.54 -9.29
C LEU A 68 5.40 8.42 -8.56
N ALA A 69 5.72 9.72 -8.36
CA ALA A 69 4.84 10.64 -7.68
C ALA A 69 3.47 10.72 -8.38
N ARG A 70 3.48 10.80 -9.70
CA ARG A 70 2.23 10.86 -10.47
C ARG A 70 1.43 9.57 -10.32
N SER A 71 2.10 8.42 -10.44
CA SER A 71 1.42 7.13 -10.35
C SER A 71 0.80 6.94 -8.96
N VAL A 72 1.51 7.35 -7.90
CA VAL A 72 0.97 7.27 -6.54
C VAL A 72 -0.23 8.19 -6.38
N GLY A 73 -0.15 9.42 -6.90
CA GLY A 73 -1.28 10.35 -6.82
C GLY A 73 -2.52 9.82 -7.52
N GLU A 74 -2.36 9.21 -8.68
CA GLU A 74 -3.47 8.62 -9.42
C GLU A 74 -4.06 7.43 -8.68
N ALA A 75 -3.23 6.60 -8.08
CA ALA A 75 -3.71 5.44 -7.33
C ALA A 75 -4.38 5.84 -6.02
N ALA A 76 -3.96 6.94 -5.41
CA ALA A 76 -4.49 7.39 -4.12
C ALA A 76 -6.00 7.66 -4.15
N VAL A 77 -6.54 8.10 -5.28
CA VAL A 77 -8.00 8.31 -5.41
C VAL A 77 -8.75 6.98 -5.43
N LYS A 78 -8.09 5.88 -5.73
CA LYS A 78 -8.73 4.57 -5.82
C LYS A 78 -8.66 3.80 -4.51
N GLY A 79 -7.69 4.10 -3.67
CA GLY A 79 -7.55 3.41 -2.39
C GLY A 79 -6.61 4.13 -1.47
N GLN A 80 -6.88 4.03 -0.18
CA GLN A 80 -6.15 4.73 0.88
C GLN A 80 -4.72 4.22 1.03
N ALA A 81 -4.48 2.96 0.75
CA ALA A 81 -3.18 2.32 0.88
C ALA A 81 -2.65 2.04 -0.53
N VAL A 82 -1.68 2.83 -0.96
CA VAL A 82 -1.09 2.69 -2.29
C VAL A 82 0.16 1.84 -2.20
N PHE A 83 0.11 0.65 -2.81
CA PHE A 83 1.30 -0.19 -2.90
C PHE A 83 2.10 0.23 -4.13
N MET A 84 3.33 0.66 -3.86
CA MET A 84 4.25 1.05 -4.92
C MET A 84 5.05 -0.19 -5.31
N LYS A 85 4.77 -0.74 -6.48
CA LYS A 85 5.42 -1.98 -6.93
C LYS A 85 6.93 -1.86 -6.84
N GLU A 86 7.56 -2.90 -6.28
CA GLU A 86 9.01 -2.99 -6.09
C GLU A 86 9.59 -1.98 -5.10
N HIS A 87 8.75 -1.27 -4.35
CA HIS A 87 9.25 -0.22 -3.48
C HIS A 87 8.70 -0.31 -2.06
N GLY A 88 7.40 -0.13 -1.87
CA GLY A 88 6.82 -0.07 -0.53
C GLY A 88 5.37 0.35 -0.54
N LEU A 89 4.95 0.94 0.58
CA LEU A 89 3.55 1.30 0.79
C LEU A 89 3.46 2.78 1.16
N CYS A 90 2.46 3.45 0.61
CA CYS A 90 2.14 4.84 0.93
C CYS A 90 0.68 4.89 1.38
N VAL A 91 0.46 5.28 2.63
CA VAL A 91 -0.89 5.33 3.21
C VAL A 91 -1.23 6.77 3.57
N TYR A 92 -2.44 7.22 3.22
CA TYR A 92 -2.90 8.53 3.67
C TYR A 92 -4.11 8.38 4.58
N GLY A 93 -4.35 9.39 5.41
CA GLY A 93 -5.48 9.39 6.31
C GLY A 93 -5.61 10.71 7.03
N LYS A 94 -6.53 10.78 7.97
CA LYS A 94 -6.85 12.02 8.69
C LYS A 94 -6.07 12.16 9.98
N THR A 95 -5.55 11.07 10.54
CA THR A 95 -4.77 11.09 11.76
C THR A 95 -3.53 10.22 11.63
N ALA A 96 -2.52 10.51 12.45
CA ALA A 96 -1.31 9.70 12.48
C ALA A 96 -1.61 8.26 12.88
N GLY A 97 -2.52 8.07 13.85
CA GLY A 97 -2.90 6.74 14.29
C GLY A 97 -3.56 5.93 13.19
N GLU A 98 -4.38 6.57 12.37
CA GLU A 98 -5.06 5.88 11.26
C GLU A 98 -4.05 5.35 10.25
N VAL A 99 -3.10 6.17 9.80
CA VAL A 99 -2.17 5.73 8.77
C VAL A 99 -1.25 4.63 9.28
N LEU A 100 -0.87 4.70 10.56
CA LEU A 100 -0.06 3.64 11.17
C LEU A 100 -0.84 2.33 11.25
N ALA A 101 -2.10 2.40 11.71
CA ALA A 101 -2.95 1.21 11.83
C ALA A 101 -3.18 0.55 10.46
N VAL A 102 -3.43 1.33 9.42
CA VAL A 102 -3.63 0.79 8.08
C VAL A 102 -2.36 0.09 7.59
N SER A 103 -1.21 0.73 7.77
CA SER A 103 0.06 0.15 7.34
C SER A 103 0.33 -1.18 8.05
N GLU A 104 0.10 -1.23 9.36
CA GLU A 104 0.30 -2.44 10.15
C GLU A 104 -0.67 -3.55 9.76
N GLU A 105 -1.92 -3.19 9.50
CA GLU A 105 -2.94 -4.19 9.13
C GLU A 105 -2.64 -4.81 7.76
N MET A 106 -2.20 -4.00 6.81
CA MET A 106 -1.82 -4.50 5.49
C MET A 106 -0.70 -5.52 5.59
N ASP A 107 0.32 -5.21 6.41
CA ASP A 107 1.44 -6.12 6.60
C ASP A 107 1.03 -7.38 7.36
N HIS A 108 0.15 -7.23 8.36
CA HIS A 108 -0.36 -8.35 9.14
C HIS A 108 -1.12 -9.35 8.27
N LEU A 109 -2.00 -8.85 7.41
CA LEU A 109 -2.75 -9.71 6.50
C LEU A 109 -1.84 -10.39 5.48
N ALA A 110 -0.82 -9.68 5.01
CA ALA A 110 0.15 -10.26 4.10
C ALA A 110 0.93 -11.40 4.79
N ALA A 111 1.29 -11.20 6.06
CA ALA A 111 1.98 -12.23 6.83
C ALA A 111 1.09 -13.48 6.97
N MET A 112 -0.19 -13.29 7.25
CA MET A 112 -1.13 -14.41 7.34
C MET A 112 -1.22 -15.17 6.02
N GLN A 113 -1.31 -14.46 4.92
CA GLN A 113 -1.41 -15.11 3.61
C GLN A 113 -0.15 -15.92 3.30
N LEU A 114 1.02 -15.37 3.60
CA LEU A 114 2.27 -16.08 3.39
C LEU A 114 2.35 -17.35 4.24
N LEU A 115 1.96 -17.25 5.51
CA LEU A 115 1.95 -18.39 6.41
C LEU A 115 0.98 -19.47 5.94
N ALA A 116 -0.23 -19.07 5.55
CA ALA A 116 -1.24 -20.01 5.08
C ALA A 116 -0.77 -20.74 3.82
N ALA A 117 -0.14 -20.02 2.89
CA ALA A 117 0.39 -20.62 1.67
C ALA A 117 1.51 -21.60 1.98
N GLY A 118 2.36 -21.28 2.96
CA GLY A 118 3.46 -22.15 3.37
C GLY A 118 3.03 -23.46 4.02
N CYS A 119 1.81 -23.50 4.54
CA CYS A 119 1.27 -24.71 5.15
C CYS A 119 0.60 -25.64 4.16
N ARG A 120 0.41 -25.21 2.93
CA ARG A 120 -0.18 -26.07 1.89
C ARG A 120 0.89 -26.97 1.32
N LYS A 121 0.55 -28.23 1.16
CA LYS A 121 1.46 -29.23 0.59
C LYS A 121 0.83 -29.85 -0.64
#